data_42bc696a78018751e5e5951ddbf54762
#
_entry.id   42bc696a78018751e5e5951ddbf54762
#
_cell.length_a   1.000
_cell.length_b   1.000
_cell.length_c   1.000
_cell.angle_alpha   90.00
_cell.angle_beta   90.00
_cell.angle_gamma   90.00
#
_symmetry.space_group_name_H-M   'P 1'
#
loop_
_entity.id
_entity.type
_entity.pdbx_description
1 polymer ?
#
loop_
_entity_poly.entity_id
_entity_poly.type
_entity_poly.pdbx_seq_one_letter_code
_entity_poly.pdbx_strand_id
1 'polypeptide(L)'
;MPLNQQITLPDNLGTICAAHNARGILVHWNNKQVQLADTQEPIQIRFAYTGKVKLQHNRPAETMKKIWQELGVPPWQRNRIPLIFYGETLQSAVGFFRVFQNLEK
;
A
#
# COMPACT_ATOMS: atom_id res chain seq x y z
N MET A 1 6.76 8.79 6.90
CA MET A 1 7.68 7.65 7.03
C MET A 1 9.02 7.99 6.40
N PRO A 2 10.09 7.99 7.13
CA PRO A 2 11.39 8.25 6.53
C PRO A 2 11.86 7.07 5.70
N LEU A 3 12.67 7.36 4.68
CA LEU A 3 13.25 6.32 3.84
C LEU A 3 14.48 5.73 4.53
N ASN A 4 14.77 4.47 4.20
CA ASN A 4 15.96 3.75 4.67
C ASN A 4 16.00 3.55 6.17
N GLN A 5 14.84 3.54 6.83
CA GLN A 5 14.71 3.23 8.23
C GLN A 5 13.64 2.17 8.42
N GLN A 6 13.93 1.22 9.32
CA GLN A 6 12.92 0.26 9.74
C GLN A 6 12.03 0.89 10.79
N ILE A 7 10.74 0.67 10.65
CA ILE A 7 9.74 1.15 11.59
C ILE A 7 8.99 -0.07 12.13
N THR A 8 8.92 -0.17 13.45
CA THR A 8 8.17 -1.23 14.10
C THR A 8 6.70 -0.86 14.11
N LEU A 9 5.87 -1.72 13.55
CA LEU A 9 4.43 -1.51 13.52
C LEU A 9 3.78 -1.96 14.82
N PRO A 10 2.62 -1.39 15.17
CA PRO A 10 1.92 -1.80 16.39
C PRO A 10 1.33 -3.20 16.27
N ASP A 11 0.85 -3.72 17.40
CA ASP A 11 0.09 -4.96 17.47
C ASP A 11 0.84 -6.16 16.89
N ASN A 12 2.16 -6.18 17.05
CA ASN A 12 3.00 -7.29 16.58
C ASN A 12 2.90 -7.51 15.07
N LEU A 13 2.66 -6.46 14.31
CA LEU A 13 2.57 -6.55 12.86
C LEU A 13 3.94 -6.61 12.17
N GLY A 14 5.03 -6.52 12.95
CA GLY A 14 6.37 -6.62 12.40
C GLY A 14 6.97 -5.29 12.05
N THR A 15 7.88 -5.28 11.09
CA THR A 15 8.59 -4.06 10.69
C THR A 15 8.34 -3.75 9.23
N ILE A 16 8.39 -2.45 8.91
CA ILE A 16 8.24 -1.97 7.55
C ILE A 16 9.37 -1.01 7.24
N CYS A 17 9.81 -1.03 6.00
CA CYS A 17 10.92 -0.18 5.54
C CYS A 17 10.68 0.22 4.09
N ALA A 18 11.00 1.46 3.75
CA ALA A 18 10.93 1.94 2.37
C ALA A 18 12.29 2.49 1.98
N ALA A 19 12.72 2.23 0.74
CA ALA A 19 14.01 2.68 0.24
C ALA A 19 13.90 3.02 -1.24
N HIS A 20 14.68 4.02 -1.67
CA HIS A 20 14.78 4.35 -3.09
C HIS A 20 15.57 3.29 -3.84
N ASN A 21 15.16 3.02 -5.06
CA ASN A 21 15.95 2.25 -6.00
C ASN A 21 15.79 2.86 -7.42
N ALA A 22 16.32 2.18 -8.42
CA ALA A 22 16.28 2.73 -9.78
C ALA A 22 14.87 2.86 -10.35
N ARG A 23 13.90 2.15 -9.76
CA ARG A 23 12.50 2.16 -10.23
C ARG A 23 11.58 3.05 -9.42
N GLY A 24 12.07 3.62 -8.32
CA GLY A 24 11.25 4.45 -7.46
C GLY A 24 11.45 4.09 -6.01
N ILE A 25 10.41 3.60 -5.35
CA ILE A 25 10.45 3.28 -3.93
C ILE A 25 10.02 1.84 -3.72
N LEU A 26 10.87 1.06 -3.07
CA LEU A 26 10.57 -0.33 -2.71
C LEU A 26 10.21 -0.38 -1.24
N VAL A 27 9.03 -0.92 -0.94
CA VAL A 27 8.55 -1.04 0.44
C VAL A 27 8.57 -2.51 0.83
N HIS A 28 9.22 -2.80 1.96
CA HIS A 28 9.27 -4.14 2.55
C HIS A 28 8.45 -4.18 3.82
N TRP A 29 7.64 -5.22 3.98
CA TRP A 29 6.91 -5.50 5.22
C TRP A 29 7.05 -6.98 5.51
N ASN A 30 7.86 -7.32 6.52
CA ASN A 30 8.17 -8.69 6.86
C ASN A 30 8.75 -9.41 5.63
N ASN A 31 8.09 -10.43 5.11
CA ASN A 31 8.56 -11.14 3.91
C ASN A 31 7.81 -10.71 2.64
N LYS A 32 7.10 -9.59 2.68
CA LYS A 32 6.37 -9.05 1.54
C LYS A 32 7.01 -7.77 1.07
N GLN A 33 6.78 -7.43 -0.19
CA GLN A 33 7.32 -6.19 -0.74
C GLN A 33 6.45 -5.69 -1.88
N VAL A 34 6.56 -4.39 -2.16
CA VAL A 34 5.90 -3.77 -3.29
C VAL A 34 6.81 -2.69 -3.86
N GLN A 35 6.86 -2.61 -5.19
CA GLN A 35 7.61 -1.57 -5.89
C GLN A 35 6.64 -0.48 -6.32
N LEU A 36 6.92 0.76 -5.90
CA LEU A 36 6.09 1.91 -6.18
C LEU A 36 6.86 2.95 -6.96
N ALA A 37 6.14 3.85 -7.64
CA ALA A 37 6.75 4.97 -8.35
C ALA A 37 7.37 5.94 -7.35
N ASP A 38 8.38 6.68 -7.82
CA ASP A 38 9.00 7.70 -6.99
C ASP A 38 8.02 8.84 -6.73
N THR A 39 8.23 9.57 -5.65
CA THR A 39 7.38 10.68 -5.26
C THR A 39 8.15 11.69 -4.42
N GLN A 40 7.69 12.95 -4.45
CA GLN A 40 8.17 13.96 -3.51
C GLN A 40 7.17 14.18 -2.38
N GLU A 41 6.03 13.51 -2.41
CA GLU A 41 5.05 13.64 -1.34
C GLU A 41 5.44 12.79 -0.15
N PRO A 42 4.99 13.15 1.05
CA PRO A 42 5.28 12.33 2.23
C PRO A 42 4.65 10.95 2.10
N ILE A 43 5.39 9.96 2.54
CA ILE A 43 4.91 8.57 2.57
C ILE A 43 4.29 8.33 3.93
N GLN A 44 3.05 7.86 3.94
CA GLN A 44 2.30 7.60 5.16
C GLN A 44 1.84 6.16 5.19
N ILE A 45 1.74 5.60 6.38
CA ILE A 45 1.23 4.25 6.60
C ILE A 45 -0.06 4.37 7.39
N ARG A 46 -1.13 3.77 6.85
CA ARG A 46 -2.42 3.71 7.52
C ARG A 46 -2.94 2.29 7.44
N PHE A 47 -3.95 1.97 8.26
CA PHE A 47 -4.50 0.63 8.32
C PHE A 47 -5.97 0.58 7.92
N ALA A 48 -6.51 1.69 7.43
CA ALA A 48 -7.90 1.74 6.98
C ALA A 48 -8.04 2.79 5.88
N TYR A 49 -8.98 2.57 4.98
CA TYR A 49 -9.28 3.48 3.89
C TYR A 49 -10.73 3.28 3.48
N THR A 50 -11.49 4.36 3.38
CA THR A 50 -12.91 4.29 3.10
C THR A 50 -13.27 4.68 1.67
N GLY A 51 -12.30 5.15 0.88
CA GLY A 51 -12.55 5.51 -0.51
C GLY A 51 -12.62 4.31 -1.43
N LYS A 52 -12.78 4.58 -2.71
CA LYS A 52 -12.77 3.55 -3.74
C LYS A 52 -11.39 3.43 -4.35
N VAL A 53 -11.08 2.23 -4.83
CA VAL A 53 -9.75 1.89 -5.33
C VAL A 53 -9.90 1.29 -6.72
N LYS A 54 -9.07 1.73 -7.65
CA LYS A 54 -9.02 1.18 -8.99
C LYS A 54 -7.74 0.37 -9.15
N LEU A 55 -7.89 -0.92 -9.41
CA LEU A 55 -6.76 -1.83 -9.49
C LEU A 55 -6.30 -2.10 -10.91
N GLN A 56 -7.17 -1.94 -11.89
CA GLN A 56 -6.86 -2.22 -13.29
C GLN A 56 -7.46 -1.14 -14.17
N HIS A 57 -6.82 -0.93 -15.33
CA HIS A 57 -7.26 0.10 -16.26
C HIS A 57 -8.72 -0.07 -16.68
N ASN A 58 -9.14 -1.30 -16.93
CA ASN A 58 -10.45 -1.58 -17.50
C ASN A 58 -11.48 -2.03 -16.46
N ARG A 59 -11.20 -1.82 -15.17
CA ARG A 59 -12.13 -2.13 -14.10
C ARG A 59 -12.57 -0.85 -13.42
N PRO A 60 -13.85 -0.76 -13.01
CA PRO A 60 -14.28 0.40 -12.23
C PRO A 60 -13.64 0.40 -10.83
N ALA A 61 -13.60 1.57 -10.23
CA ALA A 61 -13.16 1.67 -8.84
C ALA A 61 -14.14 0.95 -7.92
N GLU A 62 -13.61 0.27 -6.90
CA GLU A 62 -14.39 -0.54 -5.98
C GLU A 62 -14.02 -0.21 -4.55
N THR A 63 -14.95 -0.51 -3.63
CA THR A 63 -14.68 -0.30 -2.21
C THR A 63 -13.61 -1.26 -1.70
N MET A 64 -12.93 -0.86 -0.62
CA MET A 64 -11.94 -1.74 0.01
C MET A 64 -12.58 -3.05 0.45
N LYS A 65 -13.81 -3.00 0.95
CA LYS A 65 -14.48 -4.22 1.40
C LYS A 65 -14.57 -5.24 0.27
N LYS A 66 -14.96 -4.80 -0.93
CA LYS A 66 -15.08 -5.71 -2.05
C LYS A 66 -13.72 -6.25 -2.47
N ILE A 67 -12.70 -5.39 -2.47
CA ILE A 67 -11.35 -5.80 -2.85
C ILE A 67 -10.83 -6.86 -1.88
N TRP A 68 -11.00 -6.64 -0.57
CA TRP A 68 -10.58 -7.63 0.41
C TRP A 68 -11.32 -8.95 0.25
N GLN A 69 -12.60 -8.90 -0.10
CA GLN A 69 -13.37 -10.12 -0.35
C GLN A 69 -12.82 -10.89 -1.54
N GLU A 70 -12.50 -10.19 -2.62
CA GLU A 70 -11.93 -10.83 -3.81
C GLU A 70 -10.58 -11.45 -3.54
N LEU A 71 -9.79 -10.83 -2.67
CA LEU A 71 -8.46 -11.34 -2.31
C LEU A 71 -8.50 -12.40 -1.22
N GLY A 72 -9.68 -12.70 -0.70
CA GLY A 72 -9.81 -13.71 0.34
C GLY A 72 -9.31 -13.28 1.71
N VAL A 73 -9.25 -11.97 1.98
CA VAL A 73 -8.80 -11.46 3.27
C VAL A 73 -9.98 -11.37 4.22
N PRO A 74 -9.97 -12.12 5.33
CA PRO A 74 -11.10 -12.08 6.27
C PRO A 74 -11.18 -10.74 7.00
N PRO A 75 -12.37 -10.37 7.50
CA PRO A 75 -12.55 -9.04 8.13
C PRO A 75 -11.59 -8.75 9.27
N TRP A 76 -11.24 -9.76 10.07
CA TRP A 76 -10.37 -9.53 11.23
C TRP A 76 -8.91 -9.28 10.85
N GLN A 77 -8.53 -9.52 9.60
CA GLN A 77 -7.17 -9.24 9.12
C GLN A 77 -7.04 -7.92 8.39
N ARG A 78 -8.15 -7.31 7.97
CA ARG A 78 -8.11 -6.17 7.06
C ARG A 78 -7.45 -4.95 7.66
N ASN A 79 -7.60 -4.74 8.97
CA ASN A 79 -6.97 -3.61 9.65
C ASN A 79 -5.56 -3.92 10.13
N ARG A 80 -5.02 -5.07 9.77
CA ARG A 80 -3.67 -5.47 10.15
C ARG A 80 -2.71 -5.45 8.96
N ILE A 81 -3.14 -4.90 7.84
CA ILE A 81 -2.34 -4.83 6.62
C ILE A 81 -1.97 -3.38 6.38
N PRO A 82 -0.66 -3.05 6.30
CA PRO A 82 -0.27 -1.66 6.11
C PRO A 82 -0.61 -1.17 4.72
N LEU A 83 -1.25 -0.01 4.67
CA LEU A 83 -1.59 0.70 3.44
C LEU A 83 -0.61 1.85 3.26
N ILE A 84 -0.03 1.96 2.09
CA ILE A 84 0.96 2.99 1.79
C ILE A 84 0.28 4.12 1.04
N PHE A 85 0.45 5.33 1.56
CA PHE A 85 -0.11 6.54 0.96
C PHE A 85 1.01 7.49 0.55
N TYR A 86 0.84 8.13 -0.60
CA TYR A 86 1.64 9.30 -0.99
C TYR A 86 0.75 10.51 -0.71
N GLY A 87 1.10 11.28 0.35
CA GLY A 87 0.19 12.31 0.82
C GLY A 87 -1.14 11.68 1.24
N GLU A 88 -2.21 12.07 0.56
CA GLU A 88 -3.55 11.54 0.83
C GLU A 88 -3.98 10.47 -0.16
N THR A 89 -3.10 10.05 -1.06
CA THR A 89 -3.45 9.13 -2.14
C THR A 89 -2.95 7.73 -1.84
N LEU A 90 -3.86 6.77 -1.80
CA LEU A 90 -3.51 5.37 -1.56
C LEU A 90 -2.70 4.81 -2.73
N GLN A 91 -1.60 4.14 -2.43
CA GLN A 91 -0.74 3.53 -3.42
C GLN A 91 -0.81 2.02 -3.42
N SER A 92 -0.89 1.40 -2.24
CA SER A 92 -0.74 -0.05 -2.18
C SER A 92 -1.17 -0.57 -0.81
N ALA A 93 -1.60 -1.83 -0.78
CA ALA A 93 -1.60 -2.66 0.43
C ALA A 93 -0.44 -3.62 0.26
N VAL A 94 0.57 -3.52 1.11
CA VAL A 94 1.84 -4.22 0.92
C VAL A 94 1.61 -5.73 0.84
N GLY A 95 2.02 -6.32 -0.29
CA GLY A 95 1.89 -7.75 -0.48
C GLY A 95 0.54 -8.23 -0.96
N PHE A 96 -0.45 -7.32 -1.13
CA PHE A 96 -1.80 -7.71 -1.52
C PHE A 96 -2.24 -7.08 -2.83
N PHE A 97 -2.10 -5.75 -2.96
CA PHE A 97 -2.44 -5.11 -4.22
C PHE A 97 -1.69 -3.79 -4.37
N ARG A 98 -1.66 -3.31 -5.60
CA ARG A 98 -1.13 -2.00 -5.94
C ARG A 98 -2.20 -1.27 -6.73
N VAL A 99 -2.44 -0.01 -6.35
CA VAL A 99 -3.46 0.80 -7.02
C VAL A 99 -3.00 1.09 -8.46
N PHE A 100 -3.95 1.03 -9.40
CA PHE A 100 -3.64 1.36 -10.78
C PHE A 100 -3.15 2.81 -10.88
N GLN A 101 -2.05 2.98 -11.57
CA GLN A 101 -1.46 4.30 -11.79
C GLN A 101 -1.61 4.65 -13.25
N ASN A 102 -2.29 5.76 -13.53
CA ASN A 102 -2.34 6.27 -14.88
C ASN A 102 -1.11 7.12 -15.12
N LEU A 103 -0.09 6.52 -15.72
CA LEU A 103 1.18 7.19 -15.97
C LEU A 103 1.22 7.85 -17.34
N GLU A 104 0.10 7.99 -17.97
CA GLU A 104 0.00 8.60 -19.28
C GLU A 104 0.50 10.02 -19.24
N LYS A 105 1.25 10.39 -20.26
CA LYS A 105 1.82 11.72 -20.40
C LYS A 105 1.05 12.53 -21.39
#